data_84d1bee2c78beb9b2a131fe21cea6f91
#
_entry.id   84d1bee2c78beb9b2a131fe21cea6f91
#
_cell.length_a   1.000
_cell.length_b   1.000
_cell.length_c   1.000
_cell.angle_alpha   90.00
_cell.angle_beta   90.00
_cell.angle_gamma   90.00
#
_symmetry.space_group_name_H-M   'P 1'
#
loop_
_entity.id
_entity.type
_entity.pdbx_description
1 polymer ?
#
loop_
_entity_poly.entity_id
_entity_poly.type
_entity_poly.pdbx_seq_one_letter_code
_entity_poly.pdbx_strand_id
1 'polypeptide(L)' 'MLYYLDKPGLLEEVVGVQHGFKNVISSTLHIHLEENKCLEIIAIEGSVKEIKRLTQALMAKKGVKQVKVAAMAT' A
#
# COMPACT_ATOMS: atom_id res chain seq x y z
N MET A 1 0.72 -3.61 3.80
CA MET A 1 1.92 -3.45 2.95
C MET A 1 3.14 -3.24 3.82
N LEU A 2 4.20 -3.94 3.54
CA LEU A 2 5.48 -3.81 4.25
C LEU A 2 6.51 -3.24 3.28
N TYR A 3 7.17 -2.16 3.66
CA TYR A 3 8.16 -1.53 2.79
C TYR A 3 9.27 -0.84 3.59
N TYR A 4 10.37 -0.49 2.90
CA TYR A 4 11.54 0.13 3.52
C TYR A 4 11.47 1.66 3.43
N LEU A 5 11.57 2.32 4.58
CA LEU A 5 11.54 3.79 4.67
C LEU A 5 12.82 4.46 4.16
N ASP A 6 13.95 3.77 4.26
CA ASP A 6 15.25 4.31 3.86
C ASP A 6 15.54 4.19 2.36
N LYS A 7 14.62 3.61 1.60
CA LYS A 7 14.77 3.53 0.15
C LYS A 7 14.47 4.91 -0.46
N PRO A 8 15.44 5.57 -1.12
CA PRO A 8 15.21 6.90 -1.67
C PRO A 8 14.01 6.95 -2.63
N GLY A 9 13.12 7.91 -2.39
CA GLY A 9 11.97 8.15 -3.26
C GLY A 9 10.81 7.18 -3.09
N LEU A 10 10.96 6.11 -2.30
CA LEU A 10 9.90 5.09 -2.20
C LEU A 10 8.64 5.63 -1.55
N LEU A 11 8.79 6.42 -0.47
CA LEU A 11 7.62 6.97 0.22
C LEU A 11 6.78 7.83 -0.72
N GLU A 12 7.43 8.68 -1.51
CA GLU A 12 6.75 9.53 -2.48
C GLU A 12 6.08 8.70 -3.57
N GLU A 13 6.72 7.63 -4.02
CA GLU A 13 6.13 6.73 -5.02
C GLU A 13 4.90 6.00 -4.47
N VAL A 14 4.97 5.51 -3.25
CA VAL A 14 3.84 4.85 -2.58
C VAL A 14 2.67 5.81 -2.41
N VAL A 15 2.95 7.02 -1.94
CA VAL A 15 1.91 8.06 -1.80
C VAL A 15 1.31 8.41 -3.16
N GLY A 16 2.13 8.51 -4.19
CA GLY A 16 1.66 8.80 -5.55
C GLY A 16 0.71 7.73 -6.08
N VAL A 17 1.04 6.45 -5.86
CA VAL A 17 0.16 5.35 -6.25
C VAL A 17 -1.17 5.47 -5.51
N GLN A 18 -1.13 5.70 -4.20
CA GLN A 18 -2.34 5.82 -3.39
C GLN A 18 -3.22 6.98 -3.85
N HIS A 19 -2.62 8.10 -4.24
CA HIS A 19 -3.37 9.23 -4.78
C HIS A 19 -4.15 8.85 -6.04
N GLY A 20 -3.60 8.01 -6.88
CA GLY A 20 -4.28 7.52 -8.07
C GLY A 20 -5.48 6.62 -7.76
N PHE A 21 -5.57 6.11 -6.53
CA PHE A 21 -6.64 5.22 -6.09
C PHE A 21 -7.45 5.80 -4.93
N LYS A 22 -7.51 7.11 -4.82
CA LYS A 22 -8.18 7.78 -3.70
C LYS A 22 -9.66 7.42 -3.54
N ASN A 23 -10.33 7.01 -4.62
CA ASN A 23 -11.72 6.58 -4.57
C ASN A 23 -11.89 5.16 -4.00
N VAL A 24 -10.81 4.42 -3.92
CA VAL A 24 -10.78 3.05 -3.39
C VAL A 24 -10.29 3.03 -1.95
N ILE A 25 -9.36 3.92 -1.63
CA ILE A 25 -8.73 3.97 -0.31
C ILE A 25 -9.56 4.85 0.63
N SER A 26 -9.99 4.26 1.76
CA SER A 26 -10.75 4.98 2.79
C SER A 26 -9.84 5.60 3.84
N SER A 27 -8.84 4.86 4.28
CA SER A 27 -7.91 5.34 5.29
C SER A 27 -6.65 4.50 5.30
N THR A 28 -5.60 5.03 5.90
CA THR A 28 -4.34 4.31 6.07
C THR A 28 -3.83 4.47 7.49
N LEU A 29 -3.13 3.45 7.98
CA LEU A 29 -2.46 3.48 9.26
C LEU A 29 -1.01 3.07 9.04
N HIS A 30 -0.08 3.95 9.45
CA HIS A 30 1.35 3.68 9.36
C HIS A 30 1.89 3.22 10.70
N ILE A 31 2.63 2.12 10.69
CA ILE A 31 3.28 1.58 11.88
C ILE A 31 4.76 1.44 11.55
N HIS A 32 5.59 2.20 12.27
CA HIS A 32 7.05 2.10 12.11
C HIS A 32 7.56 0.87 12.83
N LEU A 33 8.25 0.03 12.08
CA LEU A 33 8.90 -1.17 12.60
C LEU A 33 10.41 -0.93 12.70
N GLU A 34 11.11 -1.84 13.37
CA GLU A 34 12.56 -1.79 13.44
C GLU A 34 13.19 -1.93 12.06
N GLU A 35 14.45 -1.53 11.94
CA GLU A 35 15.26 -1.65 10.72
C GLU A 35 14.69 -0.87 9.53
N ASN A 36 14.15 0.34 9.81
CA ASN A 36 13.64 1.25 8.78
C ASN A 36 12.51 0.65 7.92
N LYS A 37 11.73 -0.25 8.51
CA LYS A 37 10.56 -0.80 7.85
C LYS A 37 9.29 -0.08 8.29
N CYS A 38 8.34 -0.02 7.40
CA CYS A 38 7.01 0.49 7.69
C CYS A 38 5.97 -0.57 7.32
N LEU A 39 5.06 -0.83 8.25
CA LEU A 39 3.86 -1.60 7.98
C LEU A 39 2.72 -0.61 7.79
N GLU A 40 2.11 -0.64 6.62
CA GLU A 40 0.96 0.22 6.34
C GLU A 40 -0.27 -0.64 6.18
N ILE A 41 -1.29 -0.34 6.96
CA ILE A 41 -2.59 -0.97 6.85
C ILE A 41 -3.48 0.00 6.09
N ILE A 42 -3.99 -0.45 4.95
CA ILE A 42 -4.78 0.38 4.05
C ILE A 42 -6.20 -0.18 4.01
N ALA A 43 -7.15 0.61 4.48
CA ALA A 43 -8.56 0.25 4.40
C ALA A 43 -9.08 0.63 3.02
N ILE A 44 -9.58 -0.36 2.29
CA ILE A 44 -10.01 -0.18 0.91
C ILE A 44 -11.43 -0.71 0.71
N GLU A 45 -12.13 -0.07 -0.23
CA GLU A 45 -13.45 -0.47 -0.67
C GLU A 45 -13.55 -0.22 -2.16
N GLY A 46 -13.91 -1.24 -2.92
CA GLY A 46 -13.99 -1.12 -4.37
C GLY A 46 -14.21 -2.47 -5.03
N SER A 47 -14.20 -2.47 -6.34
CA SER A 47 -14.34 -3.70 -7.11
C SER A 47 -13.07 -4.55 -6.98
N VAL A 48 -13.20 -5.84 -7.23
CA VAL A 48 -12.04 -6.75 -7.26
C VAL A 48 -11.00 -6.27 -8.25
N LYS A 49 -11.44 -5.75 -9.38
CA LYS A 49 -10.54 -5.23 -10.42
C LYS A 49 -9.72 -4.04 -9.91
N GLU A 50 -10.36 -3.10 -9.23
CA GLU A 50 -9.68 -1.95 -8.67
C GLU A 50 -8.69 -2.33 -7.58
N ILE A 51 -9.09 -3.26 -6.70
CA ILE A 51 -8.23 -3.76 -5.62
C ILE A 51 -6.99 -4.45 -6.20
N LYS A 52 -7.18 -5.27 -7.23
CA LYS A 52 -6.05 -5.92 -7.91
C LYS A 52 -5.10 -4.92 -8.55
N ARG A 53 -5.63 -3.88 -9.20
CA ARG A 53 -4.81 -2.83 -9.81
C ARG A 53 -3.97 -2.10 -8.78
N LEU A 54 -4.57 -1.74 -7.65
CA LEU A 54 -3.86 -1.07 -6.55
C LEU A 54 -2.75 -1.97 -6.01
N THR A 55 -3.07 -3.22 -5.73
CA THR A 55 -2.12 -4.19 -5.19
C THR A 55 -0.93 -4.37 -6.13
N GLN A 56 -1.19 -4.55 -7.43
CA GLN A 56 -0.14 -4.71 -8.42
C GLN A 56 0.73 -3.46 -8.55
N ALA A 57 0.12 -2.28 -8.51
CA ALA A 57 0.85 -1.02 -8.61
C ALA A 57 1.80 -0.83 -7.41
N LEU A 58 1.36 -1.21 -6.22
CA LEU A 58 2.20 -1.13 -5.02
C LEU A 58 3.32 -2.17 -5.06
N MET A 59 3.02 -3.41 -5.45
CA MET A 59 4.00 -4.49 -5.53
C MET A 59 5.08 -4.23 -6.56
N ALA A 60 4.80 -3.42 -7.56
CA ALA A 60 5.76 -3.09 -8.62
C ALA A 60 6.86 -2.15 -8.15
N LYS A 61 6.71 -1.48 -7.01
CA LYS A 61 7.70 -0.52 -6.51
C LYS A 61 8.84 -1.23 -5.82
N LYS A 62 10.08 -0.88 -6.17
CA LYS A 62 11.27 -1.44 -5.51
C LYS A 62 11.30 -0.97 -4.06
N GLY A 63 11.52 -1.90 -3.14
CA GLY A 63 11.52 -1.61 -1.71
C GLY A 63 10.19 -1.92 -1.03
N VAL A 64 9.13 -2.17 -1.79
CA VAL A 64 7.92 -2.78 -1.24
C VAL A 64 8.18 -4.27 -1.13
N LYS A 65 8.21 -4.76 0.10
CA LYS A 65 8.60 -6.12 0.39
C LYS A 65 7.44 -7.11 0.27
N GLN A 66 6.27 -6.69 0.73
CA GLN A 66 5.13 -7.59 0.78
C GLN A 66 3.82 -6.79 0.79
N VAL A 67 2.88 -7.26 0.01
CA VAL A 67 1.49 -6.76 0.06
C VAL A 67 0.58 -7.96 0.24
N LYS A 68 -0.23 -7.94 1.28
CA LYS A 68 -1.25 -8.95 1.53
C LYS A 68 -2.61 -8.29 1.56
N VAL A 69 -3.58 -8.94 0.97
CA VAL A 69 -4.96 -8.47 0.96
C VAL A 69 -5.80 -9.45 1.79
N ALA A 70 -6.54 -8.89 2.74
CA ALA A 70 -7.56 -9.62 3.46
C ALA A 70 -8.90 -8.99 3.09
N ALA A 71 -9.85 -9.80 2.69
CA ALA A 71 -11.15 -9.32 2.25
C ALA A 71 -12.27 -10.02 3.00
N MET A 72 -13.34 -9.27 3.28
CA MET A 72 -14.54 -9.80 3.89
C MET A 72 -15.73 -9.47 3.01
N ALA A 73 -16.62 -10.42 2.86
CA ALA A 73 -17.90 -10.19 2.20
C ALA A 73 -18.86 -9.55 3.20
N THR A 74 -19.63 -8.57 2.73
CA THR A 74 -20.63 -7.90 3.55
C THR A 74 -22.08 -8.22 3.09
#